data_c1cebc0dfde0c09dc32bb89db6fafeab
#
_entry.id   c1cebc0dfde0c09dc32bb89db6fafeab
#
_cell.length_a   1.000
_cell.length_b   1.000
_cell.length_c   1.000
_cell.angle_alpha   90.00
_cell.angle_beta   90.00
_cell.angle_gamma   90.00
#
_symmetry.space_group_name_H-M   'P 1'
#
loop_
_entity.id
_entity.type
_entity.pdbx_description
1 polymer ?
#
loop_
_entity_poly.entity_id
_entity_poly.type
_entity_poly.pdbx_seq_one_letter_code
_entity_poly.pdbx_strand_id
1 'polypeptide(L)'
;MKKVFIAAIMYLSVLTTNTFAEVKMGIILGFTGPIESLTPAMAASAELAFKEASDSGSLLGGEKIKPIRADSTCVDSAAATTAAEGLVSQGVAAIMGADCSGVTGAIASNVAVSNGIVMISPSATSPGLTTLDDKGLFFRTAPSDARGGQILADITKDRKIKSVAITYTNNDYGKGLADVYSAAVKAHGIKVTTVNAHEDGKADYSSEVSTLASAG
;
A
#
# COMPACT_ATOMS: atom_id res chain seq x y z
N MET A 1 20.25 -82.31 -4.30
CA MET A 1 19.12 -81.39 -4.41
C MET A 1 19.60 -80.01 -3.97
N LYS A 2 19.92 -79.14 -4.92
CA LYS A 2 20.44 -77.79 -4.69
C LYS A 2 19.24 -76.87 -4.64
N LYS A 3 19.01 -76.22 -3.50
CA LYS A 3 17.99 -75.12 -3.35
C LYS A 3 18.60 -73.82 -3.85
N VAL A 4 18.07 -73.31 -4.95
CA VAL A 4 18.38 -71.95 -5.46
C VAL A 4 17.51 -70.99 -4.75
N PHE A 5 18.13 -70.07 -3.95
CA PHE A 5 17.46 -68.92 -3.38
C PHE A 5 17.51 -67.78 -4.40
N ILE A 6 16.35 -67.43 -4.96
CA ILE A 6 16.21 -66.21 -5.77
C ILE A 6 15.87 -65.08 -4.82
N ALA A 7 16.81 -64.15 -4.60
CA ALA A 7 16.58 -62.91 -3.90
C ALA A 7 15.95 -61.90 -4.88
N ALA A 8 14.67 -61.67 -4.76
CA ALA A 8 13.99 -60.56 -5.46
C ALA A 8 14.36 -59.25 -4.78
N ILE A 9 15.25 -58.46 -5.39
CA ILE A 9 15.52 -57.08 -5.00
C ILE A 9 14.36 -56.23 -5.50
N MET A 10 13.47 -55.87 -4.60
CA MET A 10 12.39 -54.92 -4.85
C MET A 10 12.99 -53.53 -4.91
N TYR A 11 13.23 -52.99 -6.11
CA TYR A 11 13.61 -51.60 -6.30
C TYR A 11 12.38 -50.71 -5.97
N LEU A 12 12.33 -50.22 -4.74
CA LEU A 12 11.36 -49.22 -4.34
C LEU A 12 11.80 -47.87 -4.95
N SER A 13 11.31 -47.55 -6.15
CA SER A 13 11.46 -46.24 -6.76
C SER A 13 10.70 -45.25 -5.94
N VAL A 14 11.39 -44.55 -5.05
CA VAL A 14 10.85 -43.37 -4.36
C VAL A 14 10.70 -42.29 -5.45
N LEU A 15 9.51 -42.17 -5.99
CA LEU A 15 9.10 -41.02 -6.77
C LEU A 15 9.13 -39.82 -5.82
N THR A 16 10.26 -39.12 -5.73
CA THR A 16 10.31 -37.80 -5.13
C THR A 16 9.51 -36.89 -6.04
N THR A 17 8.24 -36.71 -5.74
CA THR A 17 7.49 -35.55 -6.26
C THR A 17 8.19 -34.34 -5.75
N ASN A 18 8.88 -33.61 -6.63
CA ASN A 18 9.34 -32.25 -6.33
C ASN A 18 8.08 -31.40 -6.07
N THR A 19 7.62 -31.37 -4.82
CA THR A 19 6.69 -30.35 -4.37
C THR A 19 7.50 -29.06 -4.35
N PHE A 20 7.41 -28.28 -5.43
CA PHE A 20 7.90 -26.91 -5.40
C PHE A 20 7.21 -26.22 -4.24
N ALA A 21 7.99 -25.66 -3.31
CA ALA A 21 7.43 -24.90 -2.22
C ALA A 21 6.73 -23.65 -2.81
N GLU A 22 5.56 -23.33 -2.31
CA GLU A 22 4.85 -22.11 -2.69
C GLU A 22 5.33 -20.96 -1.81
N VAL A 23 5.78 -19.86 -2.44
CA VAL A 23 6.05 -18.60 -1.75
C VAL A 23 4.73 -17.81 -1.64
N LYS A 24 4.21 -17.66 -0.45
CA LYS A 24 3.00 -16.89 -0.23
C LYS A 24 3.32 -15.39 -0.24
N MET A 25 2.54 -14.61 -1.01
CA MET A 25 2.66 -13.16 -1.10
C MET A 25 1.33 -12.52 -0.75
N GLY A 26 1.34 -11.60 0.21
CA GLY A 26 0.15 -10.84 0.60
C GLY A 26 -0.18 -9.76 -0.43
N ILE A 27 -1.47 -9.57 -0.71
CA ILE A 27 -2.01 -8.41 -1.43
C ILE A 27 -3.05 -7.77 -0.52
N ILE A 28 -2.73 -6.61 0.05
CA ILE A 28 -3.63 -5.91 0.95
C ILE A 28 -4.01 -4.55 0.38
N LEU A 29 -5.26 -4.39 -0.01
CA LEU A 29 -5.81 -3.20 -0.65
C LEU A 29 -7.22 -2.92 -0.11
N GLY A 30 -7.72 -1.70 -0.29
CA GLY A 30 -9.09 -1.31 0.10
C GLY A 30 -10.14 -1.91 -0.84
N PHE A 31 -10.39 -3.21 -0.72
CA PHE A 31 -11.43 -3.90 -1.49
C PHE A 31 -12.83 -3.49 -1.07
N THR A 32 -12.96 -2.88 0.09
CA THR A 32 -14.13 -2.12 0.54
C THR A 32 -13.72 -0.68 0.85
N GLY A 33 -14.69 0.25 0.90
CA GLY A 33 -14.44 1.65 1.21
C GLY A 33 -14.31 2.57 -0.02
N PRO A 34 -13.75 3.78 0.14
CA PRO A 34 -13.90 4.86 -0.84
C PRO A 34 -13.22 4.61 -2.19
N ILE A 35 -12.29 3.67 -2.29
CA ILE A 35 -11.55 3.37 -3.53
C ILE A 35 -11.78 1.94 -4.03
N GLU A 36 -12.80 1.25 -3.55
CA GLU A 36 -13.12 -0.15 -3.90
C GLU A 36 -13.22 -0.39 -5.42
N SER A 37 -13.60 0.62 -6.20
CA SER A 37 -13.70 0.52 -7.65
C SER A 37 -12.33 0.42 -8.36
N LEU A 38 -11.23 0.83 -7.71
CA LEU A 38 -9.88 0.85 -8.28
C LEU A 38 -9.08 -0.40 -7.93
N THR A 39 -9.30 -0.96 -6.76
CA THR A 39 -8.44 -1.99 -6.17
C THR A 39 -8.51 -3.36 -6.85
N PRO A 40 -9.62 -3.81 -7.48
CA PRO A 40 -9.64 -5.06 -8.22
C PRO A 40 -8.62 -5.11 -9.37
N ALA A 41 -8.47 -4.00 -10.12
CA ALA A 41 -7.50 -3.91 -11.20
C ALA A 41 -6.05 -3.88 -10.68
N MET A 42 -5.82 -3.20 -9.55
CA MET A 42 -4.51 -3.17 -8.89
C MET A 42 -4.11 -4.57 -8.42
N ALA A 43 -5.01 -5.31 -7.78
CA ALA A 43 -4.76 -6.68 -7.35
C ALA A 43 -4.51 -7.62 -8.53
N ALA A 44 -5.31 -7.52 -9.59
CA ALA A 44 -5.12 -8.33 -10.80
C ALA A 44 -3.76 -8.08 -11.46
N SER A 45 -3.28 -6.83 -11.45
CA SER A 45 -1.95 -6.48 -11.97
C SER A 45 -0.82 -7.10 -11.13
N ALA A 46 -0.95 -7.09 -9.81
CA ALA A 46 0.01 -7.76 -8.92
C ALA A 46 0.02 -9.29 -9.13
N GLU A 47 -1.17 -9.89 -9.24
CA GLU A 47 -1.30 -11.33 -9.49
C GLU A 47 -0.73 -11.73 -10.85
N LEU A 48 -0.89 -10.88 -11.87
CA LEU A 48 -0.24 -11.08 -13.17
C LEU A 48 1.28 -11.09 -13.04
N ALA A 49 1.86 -10.11 -12.35
CA ALA A 49 3.31 -10.05 -12.11
C ALA A 49 3.81 -11.29 -11.33
N PHE A 50 3.07 -11.75 -10.33
CA PHE A 50 3.39 -12.96 -9.59
C PHE A 50 3.30 -14.21 -10.46
N LYS A 51 2.30 -14.26 -11.36
CA LYS A 51 2.18 -15.34 -12.33
C LYS A 51 3.34 -15.36 -13.31
N GLU A 52 3.71 -14.23 -13.87
CA GLU A 52 4.84 -14.11 -14.80
C GLU A 52 6.16 -14.52 -14.13
N ALA A 53 6.41 -14.05 -12.90
CA ALA A 53 7.58 -14.45 -12.12
C ALA A 53 7.61 -15.98 -11.87
N SER A 54 6.45 -16.55 -11.53
CA SER A 54 6.30 -18.00 -11.32
C SER A 54 6.52 -18.81 -12.61
N ASP A 55 6.00 -18.32 -13.73
CA ASP A 55 6.08 -19.02 -15.02
C ASP A 55 7.46 -18.93 -15.67
N SER A 56 8.24 -17.91 -15.30
CA SER A 56 9.63 -17.75 -15.76
C SER A 56 10.53 -18.92 -15.36
N GLY A 57 10.18 -19.64 -14.30
CA GLY A 57 11.00 -20.71 -13.72
C GLY A 57 12.30 -20.21 -13.04
N SER A 58 12.53 -18.89 -13.01
CA SER A 58 13.75 -18.30 -12.47
C SER A 58 13.63 -17.89 -10.98
N LEU A 59 12.42 -17.90 -10.44
CA LEU A 59 12.20 -17.55 -9.05
C LEU A 59 12.66 -18.68 -8.12
N LEU A 60 13.65 -18.41 -7.26
CA LEU A 60 14.11 -19.31 -6.19
C LEU A 60 14.22 -20.80 -6.59
N GLY A 61 14.75 -21.05 -7.79
CA GLY A 61 14.91 -22.44 -8.28
C GLY A 61 13.62 -23.04 -8.88
N GLY A 62 12.65 -22.20 -9.25
CA GLY A 62 11.40 -22.62 -9.90
C GLY A 62 10.19 -22.67 -8.98
N GLU A 63 10.30 -22.10 -7.77
CA GLU A 63 9.16 -21.96 -6.85
C GLU A 63 8.02 -21.13 -7.46
N LYS A 64 6.81 -21.37 -7.00
CA LYS A 64 5.60 -20.66 -7.45
C LYS A 64 5.14 -19.67 -6.39
N ILE A 65 4.63 -18.53 -6.84
CA ILE A 65 4.01 -17.54 -5.93
C ILE A 65 2.53 -17.87 -5.78
N LYS A 66 2.08 -17.87 -4.53
CA LYS A 66 0.67 -17.97 -4.16
C LYS A 66 0.20 -16.63 -3.59
N PRO A 67 -0.61 -15.84 -4.31
CA PRO A 67 -1.18 -14.62 -3.78
C PRO A 67 -2.24 -14.92 -2.71
N ILE A 68 -2.28 -14.08 -1.67
CA ILE A 68 -3.30 -14.09 -0.63
C ILE A 68 -3.82 -12.66 -0.49
N ARG A 69 -5.11 -12.44 -0.77
CA ARG A 69 -5.75 -11.13 -0.65
C ARG A 69 -6.24 -10.87 0.77
N ALA A 70 -6.16 -9.61 1.19
CA ALA A 70 -6.73 -9.09 2.42
C ALA A 70 -7.29 -7.68 2.17
N ASP A 71 -8.30 -7.27 2.92
CA ASP A 71 -8.94 -5.97 2.79
C ASP A 71 -8.39 -4.99 3.82
N SER A 72 -7.85 -3.86 3.36
CA SER A 72 -7.37 -2.76 4.21
C SER A 72 -8.45 -1.73 4.51
N THR A 73 -9.62 -1.80 3.88
CA THR A 73 -10.71 -0.82 3.95
C THR A 73 -10.34 0.60 3.52
N CYS A 74 -9.07 0.94 3.34
CA CYS A 74 -8.53 2.26 3.07
C CYS A 74 -8.60 3.24 4.26
N VAL A 75 -9.61 3.17 5.12
CA VAL A 75 -9.92 4.20 6.13
C VAL A 75 -9.81 3.72 7.58
N ASP A 76 -9.95 2.42 7.84
CA ASP A 76 -9.88 1.84 9.19
C ASP A 76 -8.53 1.19 9.45
N SER A 77 -7.65 1.92 10.14
CA SER A 77 -6.30 1.44 10.47
C SER A 77 -6.30 0.22 11.40
N ALA A 78 -7.31 0.06 12.25
CA ALA A 78 -7.40 -1.10 13.14
C ALA A 78 -7.80 -2.36 12.35
N ALA A 79 -8.81 -2.26 11.49
CA ALA A 79 -9.20 -3.35 10.60
C ALA A 79 -8.06 -3.74 9.64
N ALA A 80 -7.38 -2.75 9.07
CA ALA A 80 -6.23 -2.97 8.18
C ALA A 80 -5.06 -3.67 8.89
N THR A 81 -4.75 -3.29 10.13
CA THR A 81 -3.73 -3.94 10.95
C THR A 81 -4.10 -5.40 11.22
N THR A 82 -5.33 -5.66 11.63
CA THR A 82 -5.83 -7.03 11.84
C THR A 82 -5.76 -7.90 10.59
N ALA A 83 -6.13 -7.32 9.42
CA ALA A 83 -6.05 -8.04 8.15
C ALA A 83 -4.58 -8.37 7.78
N ALA A 84 -3.65 -7.45 8.03
CA ALA A 84 -2.22 -7.66 7.80
C ALA A 84 -1.62 -8.72 8.75
N GLU A 85 -2.01 -8.73 10.03
CA GLU A 85 -1.64 -9.80 10.98
C GLU A 85 -2.14 -11.17 10.50
N GLY A 86 -3.35 -11.19 9.90
CA GLY A 86 -3.88 -12.39 9.24
C GLY A 86 -3.02 -12.88 8.09
N LEU A 87 -2.42 -12.00 7.30
CA LEU A 87 -1.45 -12.37 6.25
C LEU A 87 -0.16 -12.93 6.87
N VAL A 88 0.37 -12.27 7.90
CA VAL A 88 1.58 -12.74 8.62
C VAL A 88 1.36 -14.13 9.20
N SER A 89 0.22 -14.36 9.83
CA SER A 89 -0.12 -15.68 10.41
C SER A 89 -0.22 -16.79 9.38
N GLN A 90 -0.54 -16.45 8.13
CA GLN A 90 -0.54 -17.37 7.00
C GLN A 90 0.86 -17.61 6.41
N GLY A 91 1.87 -16.92 6.91
CA GLY A 91 3.28 -17.10 6.50
C GLY A 91 3.60 -16.45 5.17
N VAL A 92 3.07 -15.25 4.87
CA VAL A 92 3.48 -14.50 3.68
C VAL A 92 4.93 -14.03 3.80
N ALA A 93 5.66 -14.11 2.70
CA ALA A 93 7.07 -13.67 2.63
C ALA A 93 7.21 -12.15 2.47
N ALA A 94 6.24 -11.50 1.83
CA ALA A 94 6.17 -10.06 1.65
C ALA A 94 4.72 -9.62 1.39
N ILE A 95 4.47 -8.32 1.44
CA ILE A 95 3.15 -7.71 1.26
C ILE A 95 3.20 -6.65 0.15
N MET A 96 2.38 -6.79 -0.87
CA MET A 96 2.01 -5.73 -1.80
C MET A 96 0.79 -4.98 -1.26
N GLY A 97 0.95 -3.69 -1.03
CA GLY A 97 -0.06 -2.84 -0.39
C GLY A 97 0.55 -2.02 0.77
N ALA A 98 -0.24 -1.30 1.58
CA ALA A 98 -1.61 -0.99 1.21
C ALA A 98 -1.63 0.18 0.21
N ASP A 99 -2.81 0.57 -0.19
CA ASP A 99 -3.03 1.61 -1.20
C ASP A 99 -3.19 3.01 -0.59
N CYS A 100 -3.91 3.14 0.52
CA CYS A 100 -4.17 4.41 1.19
C CYS A 100 -3.14 4.71 2.28
N SER A 101 -2.65 5.96 2.35
CA SER A 101 -1.47 6.32 3.15
C SER A 101 -1.60 6.04 4.65
N GLY A 102 -2.77 6.31 5.26
CA GLY A 102 -2.97 6.10 6.70
C GLY A 102 -2.87 4.62 7.09
N VAL A 103 -3.63 3.75 6.39
CA VAL A 103 -3.58 2.30 6.64
C VAL A 103 -2.23 1.71 6.26
N THR A 104 -1.55 2.25 5.23
CA THR A 104 -0.19 1.85 4.86
C THR A 104 0.80 2.10 6.00
N GLY A 105 0.77 3.31 6.57
CA GLY A 105 1.63 3.66 7.71
C GLY A 105 1.36 2.81 8.94
N ALA A 106 0.08 2.54 9.23
CA ALA A 106 -0.32 1.69 10.34
C ALA A 106 0.17 0.24 10.17
N ILE A 107 -0.02 -0.35 9.00
CA ILE A 107 0.43 -1.72 8.70
C ILE A 107 1.96 -1.79 8.73
N ALA A 108 2.64 -0.84 8.09
CA ALA A 108 4.11 -0.81 8.06
C ALA A 108 4.70 -0.77 9.48
N SER A 109 4.23 0.17 10.32
CA SER A 109 4.75 0.37 11.67
C SER A 109 4.40 -0.77 12.63
N ASN A 110 3.14 -1.22 12.61
CA ASN A 110 2.64 -2.12 13.63
C ASN A 110 2.80 -3.61 13.27
N VAL A 111 2.87 -3.94 11.97
CA VAL A 111 2.88 -5.33 11.52
C VAL A 111 4.12 -5.66 10.71
N ALA A 112 4.36 -4.97 9.58
CA ALA A 112 5.40 -5.39 8.64
C ALA A 112 6.80 -5.28 9.26
N VAL A 113 7.16 -4.12 9.82
CA VAL A 113 8.47 -3.89 10.45
C VAL A 113 8.69 -4.80 11.65
N SER A 114 7.69 -4.96 12.51
CA SER A 114 7.76 -5.81 13.71
C SER A 114 7.97 -7.29 13.40
N ASN A 115 7.53 -7.74 12.23
CA ASN A 115 7.66 -9.13 11.78
C ASN A 115 8.76 -9.33 10.73
N GLY A 116 9.55 -8.29 10.40
CA GLY A 116 10.62 -8.37 9.41
C GLY A 116 10.11 -8.60 7.97
N ILE A 117 8.89 -8.19 7.66
CA ILE A 117 8.25 -8.40 6.36
C ILE A 117 8.42 -7.17 5.48
N VAL A 118 8.92 -7.36 4.27
CA VAL A 118 8.99 -6.31 3.26
C VAL A 118 7.58 -5.96 2.79
N MET A 119 7.30 -4.66 2.74
CA MET A 119 6.03 -4.11 2.28
C MET A 119 6.27 -3.10 1.15
N ILE A 120 5.52 -3.23 0.05
CA ILE A 120 5.61 -2.32 -1.09
C ILE A 120 4.23 -1.78 -1.46
N SER A 121 4.03 -0.47 -1.31
CA SER A 121 2.77 0.20 -1.63
C SER A 121 2.73 0.62 -3.10
N PRO A 122 1.61 0.37 -3.82
CA PRO A 122 1.44 0.81 -5.19
C PRO A 122 1.06 2.29 -5.30
N SER A 123 0.46 2.90 -4.28
CA SER A 123 -0.19 4.21 -4.40
C SER A 123 -0.19 5.11 -3.17
N ALA A 124 0.35 4.68 -2.03
CA ALA A 124 0.42 5.53 -0.84
C ALA A 124 1.44 6.67 -1.01
N THR A 125 0.98 7.91 -1.04
CA THR A 125 1.77 9.08 -1.45
C THR A 125 2.12 10.06 -0.31
N SER A 126 1.53 9.90 0.89
CA SER A 126 1.81 10.82 2.01
C SER A 126 3.32 11.06 2.22
N PRO A 127 3.75 12.32 2.38
CA PRO A 127 5.14 12.65 2.68
C PRO A 127 5.64 11.99 3.97
N GLY A 128 4.77 11.78 4.96
CA GLY A 128 5.12 11.13 6.22
C GLY A 128 5.67 9.72 6.08
N LEU A 129 5.27 9.00 5.03
CA LEU A 129 5.80 7.65 4.75
C LEU A 129 7.29 7.65 4.35
N THR A 130 7.84 8.78 3.90
CA THR A 130 9.26 8.91 3.55
C THR A 130 10.17 8.91 4.78
N THR A 131 9.65 9.35 5.92
CA THR A 131 10.40 9.48 7.18
C THR A 131 9.99 8.44 8.23
N LEU A 132 9.23 7.45 7.82
CA LEU A 132 8.83 6.35 8.68
C LEU A 132 10.07 5.58 9.16
N ASP A 133 10.11 5.20 10.44
CA ASP A 133 11.15 4.29 10.96
C ASP A 133 10.82 2.85 10.53
N ASP A 134 11.03 2.57 9.27
CA ASP A 134 10.63 1.33 8.59
C ASP A 134 11.73 0.24 8.59
N LYS A 135 12.87 0.52 9.17
CA LYS A 135 14.04 -0.38 9.17
C LYS A 135 14.48 -0.83 7.76
N GLY A 136 14.12 -0.08 6.73
CA GLY A 136 14.39 -0.43 5.33
C GLY A 136 13.45 -1.50 4.77
N LEU A 137 12.30 -1.72 5.38
CA LEU A 137 11.33 -2.73 4.97
C LEU A 137 10.12 -2.16 4.22
N PHE A 138 9.90 -0.84 4.22
CA PHE A 138 8.82 -0.22 3.47
C PHE A 138 9.32 0.46 2.19
N PHE A 139 8.62 0.20 1.10
CA PHE A 139 8.85 0.79 -0.21
C PHE A 139 7.53 1.26 -0.82
N ARG A 140 7.61 2.14 -1.83
CA ARG A 140 6.46 2.52 -2.65
C ARG A 140 6.87 2.78 -4.09
N THR A 141 5.98 2.49 -5.03
CA THR A 141 6.19 2.76 -6.45
C THR A 141 5.63 4.12 -6.86
N ALA A 142 4.72 4.70 -6.08
CA ALA A 142 4.19 6.05 -6.27
C ALA A 142 5.17 7.11 -5.72
N PRO A 143 5.32 8.27 -6.38
CA PRO A 143 6.12 9.39 -5.85
C PRO A 143 5.45 9.99 -4.61
N SER A 144 6.25 10.68 -3.77
CA SER A 144 5.72 11.44 -2.64
C SER A 144 4.98 12.70 -3.09
N ASP A 145 3.87 13.03 -2.42
CA ASP A 145 3.14 14.29 -2.61
C ASP A 145 3.94 15.53 -2.19
N ALA A 146 5.08 15.37 -1.54
CA ALA A 146 5.97 16.49 -1.21
C ALA A 146 6.32 17.33 -2.44
N ARG A 147 6.61 16.68 -3.59
CA ARG A 147 6.86 17.39 -4.84
C ARG A 147 5.59 17.94 -5.48
N GLY A 148 4.50 17.20 -5.40
CA GLY A 148 3.18 17.62 -5.92
C GLY A 148 2.68 18.92 -5.28
N GLY A 149 2.75 19.01 -3.96
CA GLY A 149 2.37 20.21 -3.23
C GLY A 149 3.22 21.44 -3.59
N GLN A 150 4.53 21.27 -3.83
CA GLN A 150 5.41 22.34 -4.30
C GLN A 150 5.03 22.81 -5.70
N ILE A 151 4.81 21.89 -6.65
CA ILE A 151 4.39 22.24 -8.02
C ILE A 151 3.07 22.98 -8.01
N LEU A 152 2.10 22.54 -7.20
CA LEU A 152 0.83 23.23 -7.08
C LEU A 152 0.99 24.65 -6.56
N ALA A 153 1.90 24.89 -5.61
CA ALA A 153 2.22 26.22 -5.11
C ALA A 153 2.91 27.11 -6.18
N ASP A 154 3.79 26.57 -6.98
CA ASP A 154 4.42 27.25 -8.11
C ASP A 154 3.34 27.69 -9.12
N ILE A 155 2.43 26.80 -9.49
CA ILE A 155 1.29 27.13 -10.38
C ILE A 155 0.39 28.24 -9.77
N THR A 156 0.15 28.17 -8.48
CA THR A 156 -0.65 29.17 -7.75
C THR A 156 0.00 30.55 -7.85
N LYS A 157 1.33 30.61 -7.67
CA LYS A 157 2.14 31.84 -7.84
C LYS A 157 2.11 32.36 -9.27
N ASP A 158 2.33 31.50 -10.25
CA ASP A 158 2.36 31.87 -11.68
C ASP A 158 1.02 32.44 -12.14
N ARG A 159 -0.07 31.95 -11.59
CA ARG A 159 -1.42 32.46 -11.79
C ARG A 159 -1.71 33.76 -11.01
N LYS A 160 -0.73 34.29 -10.28
CA LYS A 160 -0.81 35.54 -9.50
C LYS A 160 -1.89 35.51 -8.43
N ILE A 161 -2.26 34.36 -7.91
CA ILE A 161 -3.20 34.18 -6.82
C ILE A 161 -2.56 34.74 -5.53
N LYS A 162 -3.31 35.53 -4.76
CA LYS A 162 -2.78 36.25 -3.58
C LYS A 162 -3.15 35.58 -2.27
N SER A 163 -4.25 34.83 -2.28
CA SER A 163 -4.72 34.09 -1.10
C SER A 163 -5.33 32.77 -1.52
N VAL A 164 -5.25 31.78 -0.62
CA VAL A 164 -5.85 30.45 -0.80
C VAL A 164 -6.54 30.04 0.50
N ALA A 165 -7.69 29.38 0.36
CA ALA A 165 -8.32 28.58 1.40
C ALA A 165 -8.10 27.11 1.04
N ILE A 166 -7.72 26.30 2.01
CA ILE A 166 -7.35 24.89 1.81
C ILE A 166 -8.35 24.03 2.56
N THR A 167 -8.90 23.02 1.88
CA THR A 167 -9.60 21.92 2.52
C THR A 167 -8.95 20.59 2.09
N TYR A 168 -8.98 19.61 2.97
CA TYR A 168 -8.35 18.30 2.74
C TYR A 168 -9.16 17.18 3.42
N THR A 169 -9.10 15.99 2.88
CA THR A 169 -9.71 14.81 3.52
C THR A 169 -9.02 14.51 4.84
N ASN A 170 -9.81 14.24 5.89
CA ASN A 170 -9.31 14.05 7.26
C ASN A 170 -8.59 12.69 7.43
N ASN A 171 -7.48 12.54 6.73
CA ASN A 171 -6.59 11.37 6.79
C ASN A 171 -5.14 11.77 6.49
N ASP A 172 -4.19 10.85 6.65
CA ASP A 172 -2.75 11.12 6.47
C ASP A 172 -2.38 11.52 5.04
N TYR A 173 -3.12 11.06 4.02
CA TYR A 173 -2.94 11.47 2.63
C TYR A 173 -3.29 12.96 2.46
N GLY A 174 -4.53 13.32 2.79
CA GLY A 174 -5.02 14.69 2.62
C GLY A 174 -4.24 15.69 3.48
N LYS A 175 -3.98 15.35 4.76
CA LYS A 175 -3.20 16.18 5.66
C LYS A 175 -1.78 16.41 5.16
N GLY A 176 -1.09 15.36 4.72
CA GLY A 176 0.28 15.46 4.24
C GLY A 176 0.42 16.36 3.01
N LEU A 177 -0.49 16.26 2.05
CA LEU A 177 -0.50 17.13 0.87
C LEU A 177 -0.86 18.59 1.23
N ALA A 178 -1.85 18.79 2.11
CA ALA A 178 -2.25 20.12 2.57
C ALA A 178 -1.12 20.84 3.32
N ASP A 179 -0.38 20.14 4.17
CA ASP A 179 0.75 20.68 4.92
C ASP A 179 1.87 21.15 3.97
N VAL A 180 2.25 20.32 2.98
CA VAL A 180 3.28 20.67 2.00
C VAL A 180 2.84 21.86 1.14
N TYR A 181 1.62 21.83 0.62
CA TYR A 181 1.08 22.93 -0.18
C TYR A 181 1.00 24.24 0.62
N SER A 182 0.46 24.17 1.85
CA SER A 182 0.38 25.33 2.76
C SER A 182 1.75 25.96 3.03
N ALA A 183 2.77 25.13 3.31
CA ALA A 183 4.13 25.61 3.52
C ALA A 183 4.72 26.27 2.26
N ALA A 184 4.53 25.63 1.08
CA ALA A 184 5.07 26.12 -0.17
C ALA A 184 4.41 27.43 -0.64
N VAL A 185 3.08 27.59 -0.52
CA VAL A 185 2.42 28.86 -0.89
C VAL A 185 2.81 30.00 0.07
N LYS A 186 2.99 29.72 1.37
CA LYS A 186 3.52 30.72 2.33
C LYS A 186 4.94 31.15 1.96
N ALA A 187 5.81 30.23 1.53
CA ALA A 187 7.16 30.57 1.07
C ALA A 187 7.15 31.46 -0.19
N HIS A 188 6.10 31.39 -1.01
CA HIS A 188 5.87 32.29 -2.14
C HIS A 188 5.19 33.62 -1.75
N GLY A 189 4.97 33.88 -0.47
CA GLY A 189 4.29 35.09 0.02
C GLY A 189 2.78 35.10 -0.23
N ILE A 190 2.17 33.96 -0.52
CA ILE A 190 0.73 33.81 -0.72
C ILE A 190 0.06 33.58 0.64
N LYS A 191 -1.00 34.32 0.92
CA LYS A 191 -1.73 34.21 2.18
C LYS A 191 -2.55 32.89 2.21
N VAL A 192 -2.37 32.09 3.25
CA VAL A 192 -3.29 30.99 3.55
C VAL A 192 -4.34 31.52 4.52
N THR A 193 -5.59 31.58 4.08
CA THR A 193 -6.69 32.18 4.84
C THR A 193 -7.30 31.21 5.84
N THR A 194 -7.41 29.94 5.46
CA THR A 194 -7.83 28.84 6.33
C THR A 194 -7.30 27.50 5.84
N VAL A 195 -7.21 26.52 6.74
CA VAL A 195 -6.88 25.12 6.44
C VAL A 195 -7.82 24.24 7.27
N ASN A 196 -8.75 23.54 6.62
CA ASN A 196 -9.79 22.77 7.29
C ASN A 196 -9.86 21.34 6.77
N ALA A 197 -9.98 20.39 7.68
CA ALA A 197 -10.27 19.02 7.32
C ALA A 197 -11.77 18.84 7.00
N HIS A 198 -12.07 17.88 6.14
CA HIS A 198 -13.43 17.37 5.90
C HIS A 198 -13.41 15.84 5.86
N GLU A 199 -14.54 15.24 6.23
CA GLU A 199 -14.72 13.80 6.13
C GLU A 199 -15.12 13.42 4.70
N ASP A 200 -14.64 12.25 4.23
CA ASP A 200 -15.05 11.68 2.95
C ASP A 200 -16.49 11.13 3.02
N GLY A 201 -17.15 11.10 1.86
CA GLY A 201 -18.44 10.45 1.70
C GLY A 201 -19.64 11.15 2.38
N LYS A 202 -19.49 12.42 2.78
CA LYS A 202 -20.60 13.21 3.31
C LYS A 202 -21.65 13.45 2.23
N ALA A 203 -22.93 13.39 2.61
CA ALA A 203 -24.04 13.73 1.72
C ALA A 203 -24.11 15.23 1.37
N ASP A 204 -23.54 16.09 2.24
CA ASP A 204 -23.57 17.55 2.08
C ASP A 204 -22.28 18.18 2.62
N TYR A 205 -21.68 19.06 1.84
CA TYR A 205 -20.48 19.85 2.16
C TYR A 205 -20.75 21.35 2.25
N SER A 206 -22.00 21.78 2.38
CA SER A 206 -22.38 23.21 2.46
C SER A 206 -21.69 23.96 3.59
N SER A 207 -21.46 23.30 4.72
CA SER A 207 -20.75 23.86 5.88
C SER A 207 -19.29 24.16 5.55
N GLU A 208 -18.61 23.21 4.94
CA GLU A 208 -17.21 23.35 4.52
C GLU A 208 -17.05 24.42 3.44
N VAL A 209 -17.96 24.43 2.45
CA VAL A 209 -17.97 25.45 1.40
C VAL A 209 -18.19 26.84 1.99
N SER A 210 -19.13 26.99 2.92
CA SER A 210 -19.39 28.27 3.61
C SER A 210 -18.19 28.76 4.41
N THR A 211 -17.49 27.84 5.10
CA THR A 211 -16.27 28.14 5.85
C THR A 211 -15.16 28.63 4.93
N LEU A 212 -14.96 27.96 3.79
CA LEU A 212 -13.94 28.37 2.81
C LEU A 212 -14.29 29.71 2.16
N ALA A 213 -15.55 29.93 1.80
CA ALA A 213 -16.01 31.18 1.18
C ALA A 213 -15.90 32.38 2.13
N SER A 214 -16.13 32.17 3.44
CA SER A 214 -16.04 33.26 4.43
C SER A 214 -14.60 33.57 4.86
N ALA A 215 -13.65 32.75 4.51
CA ALA A 215 -12.24 32.95 4.88
C ALA A 215 -11.52 34.02 4.02
N GLY A 216 -12.11 34.56 2.96
CA GLY A 216 -11.61 35.64 2.10
C GLY A 216 -10.78 35.20 0.93
#